data_aa623c9ebdbc6c68be538173a811a16d
#
_entry.id   aa623c9ebdbc6c68be538173a811a16d
#
_cell.length_a   1.000
_cell.length_b   1.000
_cell.length_c   1.000
_cell.angle_alpha   90.00
_cell.angle_beta   90.00
_cell.angle_gamma   90.00
#
_symmetry.space_group_name_H-M   'P 1'
#
loop_
_entity.id
_entity.type
_entity.pdbx_description
1 polymer ?
#
loop_
_entity_poly.entity_id
_entity_poly.type
_entity_poly.pdbx_seq_one_letter_code
_entity_poly.pdbx_strand_id
1 'polypeptide(L)'
;MMEIKVPMRVSELLKTTVENRHREKLGTIQDFMVGADGRLKYAILSHGGFLGIGDVLIPIPFDALMTGYEKGTVSLDIDKQTLEKALSFESKTWPDFTAVEWDEKIDRYFAAYKAGASQQQPVAGSV
;
A
#
# COMPACT_ATOMS: atom_id res chain seq x y z
N MET A 1 1.55 14.16 -11.74
CA MET A 1 0.91 13.35 -10.72
C MET A 1 -0.09 12.38 -11.33
N MET A 2 0.00 11.17 -10.92
CA MET A 2 -0.84 10.14 -11.47
C MET A 2 -2.15 10.02 -10.71
N GLU A 3 -3.24 9.95 -11.44
CA GLU A 3 -4.55 9.73 -10.85
C GLU A 3 -5.28 8.70 -11.67
N ILE A 4 -6.13 7.96 -11.00
CA ILE A 4 -7.04 7.05 -11.71
C ILE A 4 -8.17 7.88 -12.27
N LYS A 5 -8.25 7.92 -13.59
CA LYS A 5 -9.28 8.72 -14.25
C LYS A 5 -10.54 7.94 -14.51
N VAL A 6 -10.46 6.62 -14.52
CA VAL A 6 -11.61 5.76 -14.81
C VAL A 6 -11.69 4.70 -13.74
N PRO A 7 -12.87 4.18 -13.48
CA PRO A 7 -12.97 3.10 -12.51
C PRO A 7 -12.16 1.89 -12.93
N MET A 8 -11.60 1.23 -11.94
CA MET A 8 -10.85 0.00 -12.16
C MET A 8 -11.47 -1.11 -11.34
N ARG A 9 -11.40 -2.31 -11.86
CA ARG A 9 -11.91 -3.45 -11.11
C ARG A 9 -10.87 -3.87 -10.08
N VAL A 10 -11.35 -4.21 -8.89
CA VAL A 10 -10.45 -4.70 -7.85
C VAL A 10 -9.67 -5.91 -8.34
N SER A 11 -10.32 -6.77 -9.11
CA SER A 11 -9.65 -7.97 -9.63
C SER A 11 -8.47 -7.64 -10.52
N GLU A 12 -8.46 -6.46 -11.12
CA GLU A 12 -7.32 -6.04 -11.93
C GLU A 12 -6.13 -5.65 -11.09
N LEU A 13 -6.38 -5.23 -9.86
CA LEU A 13 -5.31 -4.84 -8.95
C LEU A 13 -4.75 -6.00 -8.15
N LEU A 14 -5.54 -7.05 -7.99
CA LEU A 14 -5.06 -8.23 -7.26
C LEU A 14 -3.90 -8.85 -8.01
N LYS A 15 -2.89 -9.23 -7.27
CA LYS A 15 -1.69 -9.89 -7.79
C LYS A 15 -0.82 -8.97 -8.65
N THR A 16 -1.13 -7.68 -8.72
CA THR A 16 -0.23 -6.76 -9.41
C THR A 16 1.03 -6.56 -8.61
N THR A 17 2.10 -6.29 -9.31
CA THR A 17 3.38 -5.99 -8.69
C THR A 17 3.38 -4.56 -8.18
N VAL A 18 3.94 -4.37 -7.00
CA VAL A 18 4.13 -3.04 -6.43
C VAL A 18 5.62 -2.73 -6.48
N GLU A 19 5.96 -1.58 -7.06
CA GLU A 19 7.34 -1.14 -7.23
C GLU A 19 7.51 0.24 -6.64
N ASN A 20 8.73 0.56 -6.24
CA ASN A 20 9.04 1.93 -5.84
C ASN A 20 9.61 2.70 -7.03
N ARG A 21 10.03 3.94 -6.80
CA ARG A 21 10.53 4.79 -7.88
C ARG A 21 11.82 4.25 -8.51
N HIS A 22 12.52 3.39 -7.81
CA HIS A 22 13.75 2.80 -8.32
C HIS A 22 13.51 1.49 -9.04
N ARG A 23 12.26 1.18 -9.31
CA ARG A 23 11.87 -0.06 -9.97
C ARG A 23 12.17 -1.30 -9.13
N GLU A 24 12.36 -1.13 -7.86
CA GLU A 24 12.51 -2.27 -6.97
C GLU A 24 11.13 -2.87 -6.70
N LYS A 25 11.04 -4.18 -6.86
CA LYS A 25 9.80 -4.87 -6.57
C LYS A 25 9.63 -4.97 -5.06
N LEU A 26 8.55 -4.42 -4.57
CA LEU A 26 8.25 -4.47 -3.14
C LEU A 26 7.40 -5.67 -2.76
N GLY A 27 6.63 -6.16 -3.70
CA GLY A 27 5.76 -7.31 -3.46
C GLY A 27 4.61 -7.32 -4.42
N THR A 28 3.57 -8.05 -4.08
CA THR A 28 2.35 -8.12 -4.89
C THR A 28 1.14 -7.87 -4.00
N ILE A 29 0.10 -7.33 -4.60
CA ILE A 29 -1.13 -7.07 -3.87
C ILE A 29 -1.89 -8.37 -3.69
N GLN A 30 -2.12 -8.72 -2.44
CA GLN A 30 -2.76 -10.00 -2.09
C GLN A 30 -4.24 -9.84 -1.83
N ASP A 31 -4.66 -8.71 -1.28
CA ASP A 31 -6.04 -8.51 -0.85
C ASP A 31 -6.29 -7.03 -0.62
N PHE A 32 -7.52 -6.70 -0.35
CA PHE A 32 -7.93 -5.35 0.01
C PHE A 32 -8.84 -5.41 1.22
N MET A 33 -8.84 -4.34 1.99
CA MET A 33 -9.75 -4.20 3.10
C MET A 33 -10.63 -2.99 2.89
N VAL A 34 -11.91 -3.17 3.13
CA VAL A 34 -12.90 -2.10 2.99
C VAL A 34 -13.13 -1.49 4.35
N GLY A 35 -13.09 -0.17 4.41
CA GLY A 35 -13.34 0.53 5.65
C GLY A 35 -14.82 0.67 5.95
N ALA A 36 -15.12 1.18 7.14
CA ALA A 36 -16.50 1.37 7.56
C ALA A 36 -17.25 2.35 6.66
N ASP A 37 -16.53 3.23 6.00
CA ASP A 37 -17.13 4.22 5.10
C ASP A 37 -17.40 3.65 3.70
N GLY A 38 -17.13 2.36 3.49
CA GLY A 38 -17.37 1.74 2.21
C GLY A 38 -16.26 1.91 1.20
N ARG A 39 -15.16 2.54 1.58
CA ARG A 39 -14.04 2.74 0.67
C ARG A 39 -12.94 1.74 0.95
N LEU A 40 -12.12 1.49 -0.07
CA LEU A 40 -10.92 0.68 0.12
C LEU A 40 -10.00 1.41 1.09
N LYS A 41 -9.66 0.75 2.16
CA LYS A 41 -8.85 1.35 3.20
C LYS A 41 -7.40 0.92 3.10
N TYR A 42 -7.17 -0.35 2.97
CA TYR A 42 -5.83 -0.90 2.86
C TYR A 42 -5.73 -1.85 1.69
N ALA A 43 -4.56 -1.85 1.06
CA ALA A 43 -4.16 -2.94 0.20
C ALA A 43 -3.22 -3.81 1.03
N ILE A 44 -3.37 -5.10 0.92
CA ILE A 44 -2.52 -6.04 1.67
C ILE A 44 -1.42 -6.51 0.73
N LEU A 45 -0.21 -6.12 1.04
CA LEU A 45 0.95 -6.41 0.22
C LEU A 45 1.64 -7.66 0.71
N SER A 46 1.85 -8.61 -0.18
CA SER A 46 2.66 -9.79 0.14
C SER A 46 4.11 -9.46 -0.18
N HIS A 47 4.95 -9.51 0.82
CA HIS A 47 6.34 -9.07 0.72
C HIS A 47 7.27 -10.13 1.24
N GLY A 48 8.39 -10.30 0.54
CA GLY A 48 9.43 -11.22 0.99
C GLY A 48 9.06 -12.66 0.73
N GLY A 49 9.70 -13.53 1.46
CA GLY A 49 9.48 -14.94 1.30
C GLY A 49 10.15 -15.49 0.07
N PHE A 50 10.15 -16.80 -0.04
CA PHE A 50 10.74 -17.48 -1.16
C PHE A 50 9.81 -18.61 -1.54
N LEU A 51 9.37 -18.61 -2.78
CA LEU A 51 8.43 -19.62 -3.27
C LEU A 51 7.16 -19.69 -2.43
N GLY A 52 6.71 -18.54 -1.96
CA GLY A 52 5.50 -18.48 -1.16
C GLY A 52 5.67 -18.88 0.28
N ILE A 53 6.89 -19.14 0.71
CA ILE A 53 7.17 -19.51 2.08
C ILE A 53 7.82 -18.34 2.78
N GLY A 54 7.26 -17.97 3.93
CA GLY A 54 7.85 -16.89 4.71
C GLY A 54 7.40 -15.52 4.29
N ASP A 55 6.39 -15.42 3.42
CA ASP A 55 5.83 -14.13 3.06
C ASP A 55 5.24 -13.47 4.29
N VAL A 56 5.42 -12.16 4.39
CA VAL A 56 4.68 -11.38 5.36
C VAL A 56 3.69 -10.52 4.61
N LEU A 57 2.60 -10.22 5.27
CA LEU A 57 1.56 -9.36 4.72
C LEU A 57 1.66 -8.01 5.40
N ILE A 58 1.70 -6.95 4.60
CA ILE A 58 1.85 -5.59 5.09
C ILE A 58 0.63 -4.78 4.66
N PRO A 59 -0.15 -4.24 5.61
CA PRO A 59 -1.26 -3.38 5.23
C PRO A 59 -0.74 -2.01 4.83
N ILE A 60 -1.09 -1.60 3.62
CA ILE A 60 -0.67 -0.33 3.04
C ILE A 60 -1.92 0.53 2.87
N PRO A 61 -1.95 1.76 3.38
CA PRO A 61 -3.10 2.63 3.11
C PRO A 61 -3.32 2.73 1.61
N PHE A 62 -4.55 2.55 1.19
CA PHE A 62 -4.84 2.52 -0.24
C PHE A 62 -4.43 3.84 -0.90
N ASP A 63 -4.56 4.95 -0.20
CA ASP A 63 -4.21 6.25 -0.77
C ASP A 63 -2.71 6.50 -0.83
N ALA A 64 -1.89 5.58 -0.37
CA ALA A 64 -0.45 5.66 -0.57
C ALA A 64 -0.02 5.07 -1.91
N LEU A 65 -0.90 4.33 -2.56
CA LEU A 65 -0.57 3.67 -3.82
C LEU A 65 -0.89 4.58 -4.99
N MET A 66 -0.07 4.48 -6.02
CA MET A 66 -0.29 5.21 -7.27
C MET A 66 -0.47 4.19 -8.37
N THR A 67 -1.55 4.34 -9.13
CA THR A 67 -1.91 3.36 -10.16
C THR A 67 -2.07 4.05 -11.48
N GLY A 68 -2.20 3.24 -12.53
CA GLY A 68 -2.72 3.71 -13.79
C GLY A 68 -1.73 3.98 -14.90
N TYR A 69 -0.44 3.99 -14.64
CA TYR A 69 0.50 4.23 -15.74
C TYR A 69 0.68 3.01 -16.61
N GLU A 70 1.08 1.92 -16.02
CA GLU A 70 1.35 0.72 -16.76
C GLU A 70 0.49 -0.39 -16.22
N LYS A 71 -0.06 -1.17 -17.13
CA LYS A 71 -0.84 -2.32 -16.70
C LYS A 71 0.03 -3.27 -15.92
N GLY A 72 -0.53 -3.78 -14.84
CA GLY A 72 0.13 -4.80 -14.06
C GLY A 72 1.10 -4.28 -13.04
N THR A 73 1.22 -2.95 -12.89
CA THR A 73 2.08 -2.40 -11.85
C THR A 73 1.39 -1.30 -11.09
N VAL A 74 1.81 -1.17 -9.84
CA VAL A 74 1.33 -0.14 -8.94
C VAL A 74 2.57 0.39 -8.25
N SER A 75 2.60 1.67 -7.96
CA SER A 75 3.75 2.30 -7.33
C SER A 75 3.48 2.63 -5.89
N LEU A 76 4.49 2.43 -5.07
CA LEU A 76 4.51 2.89 -3.68
C LEU A 76 5.90 3.46 -3.45
N ASP A 77 5.97 4.76 -3.22
CA ASP A 77 7.25 5.44 -3.17
C ASP A 77 7.89 5.34 -1.79
N ILE A 78 8.40 4.16 -1.49
CA ILE A 78 9.03 3.87 -0.21
C ILE A 78 10.24 2.97 -0.46
N ASP A 79 11.27 3.15 0.35
CA ASP A 79 12.42 2.26 0.29
C ASP A 79 12.04 0.87 0.74
N LYS A 80 12.67 -0.11 0.12
CA LYS A 80 12.44 -1.49 0.50
C LYS A 80 12.76 -1.72 1.97
N GLN A 81 13.85 -1.13 2.45
CA GLN A 81 14.23 -1.29 3.85
C GLN A 81 13.22 -0.67 4.79
N THR A 82 12.70 0.49 4.43
CA THR A 82 11.68 1.14 5.23
C THR A 82 10.41 0.32 5.27
N LEU A 83 10.05 -0.23 4.11
CA LEU A 83 8.86 -1.08 4.04
C LEU A 83 9.00 -2.30 4.95
N GLU A 84 10.19 -2.87 5.01
CA GLU A 84 10.40 -4.08 5.79
C GLU A 84 10.24 -3.86 7.28
N LYS A 85 10.30 -2.62 7.73
CA LYS A 85 10.08 -2.28 9.13
C LYS A 85 8.64 -1.93 9.45
N ALA A 86 7.77 -1.97 8.45
CA ALA A 86 6.37 -1.66 8.67
C ALA A 86 5.69 -2.79 9.42
N LEU A 87 4.53 -2.45 9.95
CA LEU A 87 3.70 -3.42 10.62
C LEU A 87 3.34 -4.54 9.65
N SER A 88 3.52 -5.78 10.07
CA SER A 88 3.25 -6.91 9.20
C SER A 88 2.66 -8.06 10.00
N PHE A 89 2.11 -9.02 9.28
CA PHE A 89 1.55 -10.20 9.92
C PHE A 89 1.66 -11.37 8.95
N GLU A 90 1.46 -12.56 9.47
CA GLU A 90 1.48 -13.77 8.66
C GLU A 90 0.10 -14.07 8.13
N SER A 91 0.03 -14.71 6.97
CA SER A 91 -1.26 -14.98 6.34
C SER A 91 -2.18 -15.85 7.19
N LYS A 92 -1.61 -16.61 8.11
CA LYS A 92 -2.40 -17.48 8.97
C LYS A 92 -2.89 -16.81 10.23
N THR A 93 -2.39 -15.63 10.52
CA THR A 93 -2.68 -14.96 11.80
C THR A 93 -2.99 -13.50 11.53
N TRP A 94 -4.16 -13.24 10.97
CA TRP A 94 -4.58 -11.87 10.70
C TRP A 94 -4.90 -11.17 12.02
N PRO A 95 -4.48 -9.92 12.17
CA PRO A 95 -4.82 -9.17 13.36
C PRO A 95 -6.27 -8.74 13.36
N ASP A 96 -6.72 -8.26 14.50
CA ASP A 96 -8.06 -7.72 14.64
C ASP A 96 -8.04 -6.26 14.20
N PHE A 97 -8.39 -6.01 12.95
CA PHE A 97 -8.36 -4.66 12.39
C PHE A 97 -9.48 -3.77 12.92
N THR A 98 -10.37 -4.30 13.76
CA THR A 98 -11.36 -3.45 14.39
C THR A 98 -10.78 -2.64 15.53
N ALA A 99 -9.59 -3.01 16.01
CA ALA A 99 -8.92 -2.23 17.03
C ALA A 99 -8.38 -0.93 16.43
N VAL A 100 -8.72 0.17 17.06
CA VAL A 100 -8.36 1.49 16.56
C VAL A 100 -6.84 1.66 16.44
N GLU A 101 -6.10 1.01 17.33
CA GLU A 101 -4.65 1.14 17.33
C GLU A 101 -4.03 0.72 16.01
N TRP A 102 -4.61 -0.25 15.33
CA TRP A 102 -4.07 -0.69 14.06
C TRP A 102 -4.13 0.41 13.01
N ASP A 103 -5.29 1.05 12.89
CA ASP A 103 -5.45 2.15 11.95
C ASP A 103 -4.46 3.27 12.25
N GLU A 104 -4.33 3.62 13.50
CA GLU A 104 -3.47 4.73 13.87
C GLU A 104 -2.02 4.43 13.56
N LYS A 105 -1.57 3.22 13.87
CA LYS A 105 -0.18 2.85 13.62
C LYS A 105 0.12 2.81 12.13
N ILE A 106 -0.78 2.22 11.36
CA ILE A 106 -0.59 2.10 9.93
C ILE A 106 -0.58 3.48 9.30
N ASP A 107 -1.56 4.30 9.61
CA ASP A 107 -1.66 5.63 9.03
C ASP A 107 -0.46 6.49 9.39
N ARG A 108 0.00 6.40 10.62
CA ARG A 108 1.15 7.18 11.05
C ARG A 108 2.41 6.74 10.33
N TYR A 109 2.58 5.44 10.17
CA TYR A 109 3.78 4.93 9.53
C TYR A 109 3.87 5.37 8.08
N PHE A 110 2.74 5.39 7.38
CA PHE A 110 2.73 5.70 5.96
C PHE A 110 2.34 7.13 5.65
N ALA A 111 2.20 7.98 6.65
CA ALA A 111 1.70 9.33 6.44
C ALA A 111 2.53 10.10 5.40
N ALA A 112 3.85 9.96 5.45
CA ALA A 112 4.73 10.67 4.53
C ALA A 112 4.72 10.08 3.12
N TYR A 113 4.12 8.92 2.96
CA TYR A 113 4.15 8.21 1.68
C TYR A 113 2.81 8.22 0.96
N LYS A 114 1.81 8.86 1.52
CA LYS A 114 0.52 8.96 0.85
C LYS A 114 0.66 9.85 -0.37
N ALA A 115 0.01 9.47 -1.45
CA ALA A 115 0.13 10.20 -2.70
C ALA A 115 -0.25 11.68 -2.53
N GLY A 116 -1.31 11.94 -1.79
CA GLY A 116 -1.73 13.31 -1.56
C GLY A 116 -0.71 14.10 -0.75
N ALA A 117 -0.09 13.45 0.23
CA ALA A 117 0.90 14.12 1.06
C ALA A 117 2.12 14.52 0.25
N SER A 118 2.53 13.66 -0.66
CA SER A 118 3.65 13.97 -1.53
C SER A 118 3.42 15.23 -2.33
N GLN A 119 2.23 15.39 -2.80
CA GLN A 119 1.90 16.56 -3.59
C GLN A 119 1.75 17.78 -2.75
N GLN A 120 1.34 17.61 -1.54
CA GLN A 120 1.09 18.75 -0.68
C GLN A 120 2.36 19.38 -0.15
N GLN A 121 3.43 18.61 -0.09
CA GLN A 121 4.65 19.15 0.47
C GLN A 121 5.15 20.42 -0.19
N PRO A 122 5.27 20.47 -1.51
CA PRO A 122 5.70 21.71 -2.11
C PRO A 122 4.71 22.83 -1.88
N VAL A 123 3.46 22.50 -1.88
CA VAL A 123 2.44 23.51 -1.62
C VAL A 123 2.55 24.01 -0.21
N ALA A 124 2.76 23.11 0.71
CA ALA A 124 2.91 23.50 2.10
C ALA A 124 4.09 24.45 2.25
N GLY A 125 5.12 24.17 1.51
CA GLY A 125 6.25 25.06 1.54
C GLY A 125 5.96 26.41 0.94
N SER A 126 5.03 26.45 0.04
CA SER A 126 4.71 27.68 -0.63
C SER A 126 3.64 28.45 0.08
N VAL A 127 2.95 27.82 0.92
CA VAL A 127 1.79 28.46 1.51
C VAL A 127 2.12 29.09 2.78
#